data_42e2f5774c495efd20110cee95a13a55
#
_entry.id   42e2f5774c495efd20110cee95a13a55
#
_cell.length_a   1.000
_cell.length_b   1.000
_cell.length_c   1.000
_cell.angle_alpha   90.00
_cell.angle_beta   90.00
_cell.angle_gamma   90.00
#
_symmetry.space_group_name_H-M   'P 1'
#
loop_
_entity.id
_entity.type
_entity.pdbx_description
1 polymer ?
#
loop_
_entity_poly.entity_id
_entity_poly.type
_entity_poly.pdbx_seq_one_letter_code
_entity_poly.pdbx_strand_id
1 'polypeptide(L)'
;MTDKNTFSDHLFQFRSVERKKLVFSLIITISVMVIEIIGGFMTNSIALISDAGHMFTHSFAIGISLLAMFIARKPPCHHKTFGLYRAEVLAAFINGLFLLPIVGIIIYEAILRFLSPVEILGSYMFIIAIIGLAVNISSILILQGSQKQNLNIKSVFYHMIADAASSIGIVIVAIIISYTGYSFLDPLVSIGISLVILYWAWNVLRESTRILLEVAPKGINIDDISRSLKNQFPEIIDIINAHFWTITPNMLVFTAHIFIDNDKIKENQDELLSNITNFLKKEYGVIESTVQLFSTMNSKIYEF
;
A
#
# COMPACT_ATOMS: atom_id res chain seq x y z
N MET A 1 35.56 11.71 -0.48
CA MET A 1 34.53 11.96 0.56
C MET A 1 33.22 12.08 -0.17
N THR A 2 32.64 10.96 -0.56
CA THR A 2 31.47 10.86 -1.45
C THR A 2 30.24 10.63 -0.60
N ASP A 3 29.38 11.51 -0.74
CA ASP A 3 27.90 11.59 -0.52
C ASP A 3 27.21 10.34 0.08
N LYS A 4 27.44 10.10 1.37
CA LYS A 4 26.69 9.10 2.14
C LYS A 4 25.25 9.54 2.46
N ASN A 5 24.88 10.76 2.14
CA ASN A 5 23.60 11.34 2.52
C ASN A 5 22.55 11.33 1.41
N THR A 6 22.90 11.08 0.15
CA THR A 6 22.00 11.27 -1.00
C THR A 6 20.83 10.29 -1.00
N PHE A 7 21.02 9.05 -0.58
CA PHE A 7 19.95 8.04 -0.58
C PHE A 7 18.95 8.26 0.55
N SER A 8 19.43 8.46 1.77
CA SER A 8 18.58 8.75 2.92
C SER A 8 17.88 10.10 2.79
N ASP A 9 18.55 11.15 2.25
CA ASP A 9 18.01 12.47 2.12
C ASP A 9 16.91 12.56 1.04
N HIS A 10 17.02 11.85 -0.08
CA HIS A 10 15.94 11.75 -1.05
C HIS A 10 14.71 11.02 -0.49
N LEU A 11 14.89 9.94 0.27
CA LEU A 11 13.79 9.28 0.96
C LEU A 11 13.18 10.15 2.07
N PHE A 12 13.98 10.96 2.76
CA PHE A 12 13.54 11.83 3.84
C PHE A 12 12.85 13.11 3.34
N GLN A 13 13.30 13.72 2.26
CA GLN A 13 12.64 14.87 1.66
C GLN A 13 11.25 14.55 1.14
N PHE A 14 11.05 13.36 0.55
CA PHE A 14 9.75 12.89 0.11
C PHE A 14 8.74 12.72 1.26
N ARG A 15 9.21 12.43 2.48
CA ARG A 15 8.40 12.12 3.67
C ARG A 15 8.04 13.32 4.55
N SER A 16 8.73 14.46 4.43
CA SER A 16 8.61 15.56 5.40
C SER A 16 7.45 16.53 5.12
N VAL A 17 7.05 16.70 3.88
CA VAL A 17 6.08 17.73 3.47
C VAL A 17 4.63 17.39 3.83
N GLU A 18 4.32 16.14 4.13
CA GLU A 18 2.94 15.65 4.20
C GLU A 18 2.43 15.24 5.58
N ARG A 19 3.31 15.16 6.56
CA ARG A 19 2.94 14.72 7.91
C ARG A 19 1.75 15.49 8.48
N LYS A 20 1.70 16.81 8.28
CA LYS A 20 0.59 17.64 8.80
C LYS A 20 -0.75 17.29 8.15
N LYS A 21 -0.76 17.07 6.84
CA LYS A 21 -1.99 16.72 6.10
C LYS A 21 -2.46 15.30 6.42
N LEU A 22 -1.53 14.36 6.56
CA LEU A 22 -1.84 12.99 6.98
C LEU A 22 -2.40 12.94 8.41
N VAL A 23 -1.79 13.68 9.34
CA VAL A 23 -2.29 13.77 10.73
C VAL A 23 -3.66 14.44 10.77
N PHE A 24 -3.88 15.50 9.98
CA PHE A 24 -5.18 16.16 9.90
C PHE A 24 -6.24 15.21 9.31
N SER A 25 -5.94 14.52 8.21
CA SER A 25 -6.81 13.49 7.64
C SER A 25 -7.13 12.41 8.67
N LEU A 26 -6.14 11.92 9.41
CA LEU A 26 -6.33 10.91 10.44
C LEU A 26 -7.28 11.38 11.55
N ILE A 27 -7.12 12.62 12.03
CA ILE A 27 -7.99 13.19 13.08
C ILE A 27 -9.44 13.27 12.57
N ILE A 28 -9.64 13.74 11.34
CA ILE A 28 -10.96 13.82 10.71
C ILE A 28 -11.57 12.42 10.59
N THR A 29 -10.85 11.48 10.04
CA THR A 29 -11.32 10.09 9.86
C THR A 29 -11.70 9.46 11.20
N ILE A 30 -10.87 9.61 12.24
CA ILE A 30 -11.19 9.10 13.58
C ILE A 30 -12.46 9.78 14.14
N SER A 31 -12.62 11.09 13.92
CA SER A 31 -13.79 11.81 14.42
C SER A 31 -15.09 11.30 13.78
N VAL A 32 -15.10 11.10 12.45
CA VAL A 32 -16.25 10.55 11.73
C VAL A 32 -16.53 9.11 12.16
N MET A 33 -15.49 8.30 12.22
CA MET A 33 -15.58 6.91 12.69
C MET A 33 -16.27 6.81 14.06
N VAL A 34 -15.88 7.65 15.02
CA VAL A 34 -16.51 7.65 16.36
C VAL A 34 -17.98 8.07 16.28
N ILE A 35 -18.32 9.07 15.47
CA ILE A 35 -19.71 9.51 15.25
C ILE A 35 -20.53 8.37 14.64
N GLU A 36 -20.00 7.67 13.65
CA GLU A 36 -20.67 6.54 12.97
C GLU A 36 -20.82 5.31 13.87
N ILE A 37 -19.83 5.00 14.71
CA ILE A 37 -19.95 3.92 15.71
C ILE A 37 -21.09 4.24 16.68
N ILE A 38 -21.07 5.41 17.30
CA ILE A 38 -22.10 5.82 18.26
C ILE A 38 -23.45 5.85 17.55
N GLY A 39 -23.50 6.44 16.37
CA GLY A 39 -24.71 6.54 15.58
C GLY A 39 -25.25 5.19 15.13
N GLY A 40 -24.40 4.29 14.70
CA GLY A 40 -24.77 2.94 14.31
C GLY A 40 -25.41 2.15 15.46
N PHE A 41 -24.84 2.24 16.66
CA PHE A 41 -25.45 1.64 17.85
C PHE A 41 -26.77 2.30 18.24
N MET A 42 -26.87 3.62 18.19
CA MET A 42 -28.12 4.36 18.55
C MET A 42 -29.26 4.11 17.56
N THR A 43 -28.93 3.90 16.29
CA THR A 43 -29.93 3.72 15.22
C THR A 43 -30.18 2.25 14.86
N ASN A 44 -29.45 1.31 15.47
CA ASN A 44 -29.41 -0.10 15.11
C ASN A 44 -28.97 -0.33 13.65
N SER A 45 -28.20 0.58 13.04
CA SER A 45 -27.72 0.46 11.67
C SER A 45 -26.38 -0.26 11.60
N ILE A 46 -26.38 -1.39 10.92
CA ILE A 46 -25.16 -2.14 10.63
C ILE A 46 -24.36 -1.49 9.49
N ALA A 47 -25.03 -0.76 8.59
CA ALA A 47 -24.37 -0.06 7.51
C ALA A 47 -23.45 1.05 8.05
N LEU A 48 -23.89 1.83 9.05
CA LEU A 48 -23.04 2.81 9.74
C LEU A 48 -21.88 2.14 10.48
N ILE A 49 -22.11 0.99 11.14
CA ILE A 49 -21.06 0.24 11.83
C ILE A 49 -20.05 -0.34 10.82
N SER A 50 -20.50 -0.78 9.65
CA SER A 50 -19.64 -1.28 8.57
C SER A 50 -18.75 -0.18 8.02
N ASP A 51 -19.30 1.01 7.78
CA ASP A 51 -18.56 2.17 7.29
C ASP A 51 -17.52 2.63 8.34
N ALA A 52 -17.91 2.70 9.60
CA ALA A 52 -16.99 2.96 10.72
C ALA A 52 -15.88 1.90 10.82
N GLY A 53 -16.19 0.63 10.62
CA GLY A 53 -15.23 -0.46 10.56
C GLY A 53 -14.22 -0.28 9.42
N HIS A 54 -14.69 0.17 8.26
CA HIS A 54 -13.84 0.53 7.14
C HIS A 54 -12.90 1.70 7.50
N MET A 55 -13.44 2.78 8.07
CA MET A 55 -12.66 3.93 8.53
C MET A 55 -11.64 3.57 9.62
N PHE A 56 -11.98 2.64 10.52
CA PHE A 56 -11.05 2.12 11.53
C PHE A 56 -9.79 1.54 10.88
N THR A 57 -9.95 0.75 9.83
CA THR A 57 -8.84 0.09 9.18
C THR A 57 -7.88 1.07 8.50
N HIS A 58 -8.40 2.17 7.95
CA HIS A 58 -7.59 3.24 7.37
C HIS A 58 -6.86 4.03 8.44
N SER A 59 -7.56 4.40 9.51
CA SER A 59 -6.96 5.08 10.66
C SER A 59 -5.85 4.25 11.27
N PHE A 60 -6.07 2.95 11.41
CA PHE A 60 -5.09 1.98 11.89
C PHE A 60 -3.89 1.85 10.92
N ALA A 61 -4.15 1.73 9.61
CA ALA A 61 -3.11 1.68 8.59
C ALA A 61 -2.24 2.93 8.58
N ILE A 62 -2.84 4.13 8.65
CA ILE A 62 -2.12 5.40 8.74
C ILE A 62 -1.33 5.46 10.05
N GLY A 63 -1.92 5.08 11.17
CA GLY A 63 -1.26 5.04 12.48
C GLY A 63 -0.03 4.14 12.50
N ILE A 64 -0.17 2.91 12.02
CA ILE A 64 0.95 1.96 11.92
C ILE A 64 1.99 2.45 10.90
N SER A 65 1.58 3.04 9.77
CA SER A 65 2.52 3.60 8.79
C SER A 65 3.32 4.76 9.39
N LEU A 66 2.70 5.63 10.17
CA LEU A 66 3.40 6.70 10.91
C LEU A 66 4.38 6.12 11.94
N LEU A 67 3.99 5.08 12.65
CA LEU A 67 4.87 4.37 13.59
C LEU A 67 6.04 3.69 12.86
N ALA A 68 5.76 2.99 11.76
CA ALA A 68 6.78 2.36 10.93
C ALA A 68 7.76 3.38 10.34
N MET A 69 7.27 4.53 9.85
CA MET A 69 8.12 5.64 9.43
C MET A 69 8.99 6.19 10.57
N PHE A 70 8.47 6.26 11.79
CA PHE A 70 9.24 6.67 12.96
C PHE A 70 10.35 5.66 13.29
N ILE A 71 10.05 4.37 13.22
CA ILE A 71 11.01 3.28 13.45
C ILE A 71 12.06 3.23 12.31
N ALA A 72 11.62 3.40 11.05
CA ALA A 72 12.49 3.38 9.87
C ALA A 72 13.41 4.60 9.74
N ARG A 73 13.20 5.68 10.53
CA ARG A 73 14.08 6.85 10.60
C ARG A 73 15.44 6.55 11.21
N LYS A 74 15.58 5.45 11.94
CA LYS A 74 16.86 5.07 12.49
C LYS A 74 17.79 4.67 11.35
N PRO A 75 18.99 5.28 11.24
CA PRO A 75 19.91 4.96 10.16
C PRO A 75 20.29 3.48 10.18
N PRO A 76 20.62 2.89 9.05
CA PRO A 76 21.20 1.56 8.99
C PRO A 76 22.37 1.44 9.97
N CYS A 77 22.47 0.33 10.67
CA CYS A 77 23.55 0.04 11.61
C CYS A 77 24.04 -1.40 11.40
N HIS A 78 25.14 -1.78 12.05
CA HIS A 78 25.75 -3.10 11.89
C HIS A 78 24.78 -4.28 12.06
N HIS A 79 23.70 -4.13 12.84
CA HIS A 79 22.69 -5.17 13.05
C HIS A 79 21.45 -5.01 12.17
N LYS A 80 21.32 -3.89 11.44
CA LYS A 80 20.17 -3.55 10.59
C LYS A 80 20.70 -2.92 9.30
N THR A 81 21.36 -3.74 8.50
CA THR A 81 22.14 -3.28 7.34
C THR A 81 21.29 -2.54 6.30
N PHE A 82 20.08 -3.04 6.00
CA PHE A 82 19.09 -2.36 5.16
C PHE A 82 18.15 -1.43 5.94
N GLY A 83 18.38 -1.21 7.25
CA GLY A 83 17.44 -0.48 8.10
C GLY A 83 16.18 -1.29 8.42
N LEU A 84 15.11 -0.61 8.84
CA LEU A 84 13.83 -1.24 9.18
C LEU A 84 12.74 -0.92 8.13
N TYR A 85 13.13 -0.78 6.87
CA TYR A 85 12.18 -0.41 5.80
C TYR A 85 11.04 -1.41 5.62
N ARG A 86 11.29 -2.72 5.82
CA ARG A 86 10.24 -3.76 5.77
C ARG A 86 9.19 -3.64 6.87
N ALA A 87 9.42 -2.82 7.92
CA ALA A 87 8.42 -2.56 8.95
C ALA A 87 7.13 -1.95 8.35
N GLU A 88 7.24 -1.16 7.28
CA GLU A 88 6.06 -0.60 6.57
C GLU A 88 5.24 -1.71 5.89
N VAL A 89 5.91 -2.68 5.28
CA VAL A 89 5.25 -3.81 4.59
C VAL A 89 4.61 -4.76 5.61
N LEU A 90 5.33 -5.03 6.71
CA LEU A 90 4.80 -5.83 7.82
C LEU A 90 3.57 -5.16 8.45
N ALA A 91 3.61 -3.86 8.62
CA ALA A 91 2.48 -3.07 9.12
C ALA A 91 1.25 -3.20 8.21
N ALA A 92 1.44 -3.09 6.88
CA ALA A 92 0.37 -3.29 5.90
C ALA A 92 -0.18 -4.72 5.94
N PHE A 93 0.67 -5.72 6.09
CA PHE A 93 0.27 -7.12 6.23
C PHE A 93 -0.58 -7.33 7.50
N ILE A 94 -0.12 -6.83 8.65
CA ILE A 94 -0.85 -6.92 9.92
C ILE A 94 -2.20 -6.22 9.80
N ASN A 95 -2.25 -5.02 9.19
CA ASN A 95 -3.52 -4.32 8.95
C ASN A 95 -4.49 -5.14 8.12
N GLY A 96 -4.05 -5.72 7.01
CA GLY A 96 -4.87 -6.60 6.18
C GLY A 96 -5.38 -7.83 6.96
N LEU A 97 -4.55 -8.39 7.84
CA LEU A 97 -4.92 -9.54 8.68
C LEU A 97 -6.00 -9.17 9.71
N PHE A 98 -5.90 -7.98 10.34
CA PHE A 98 -6.91 -7.50 11.28
C PHE A 98 -8.26 -7.17 10.63
N LEU A 99 -8.26 -6.84 9.34
CA LEU A 99 -9.48 -6.61 8.58
C LEU A 99 -10.37 -7.83 8.45
N LEU A 100 -9.78 -9.02 8.27
CA LEU A 100 -10.53 -10.25 8.03
C LEU A 100 -11.54 -10.57 9.13
N PRO A 101 -11.17 -10.61 10.44
CA PRO A 101 -12.14 -10.87 11.49
C PRO A 101 -13.20 -9.76 11.62
N ILE A 102 -12.84 -8.49 11.41
CA ILE A 102 -13.80 -7.38 11.46
C ILE A 102 -14.87 -7.56 10.39
N VAL A 103 -14.45 -7.79 9.14
CA VAL A 103 -15.37 -8.04 8.03
C VAL A 103 -16.19 -9.30 8.26
N GLY A 104 -15.58 -10.36 8.79
CA GLY A 104 -16.29 -11.60 9.13
C GLY A 104 -17.42 -11.37 10.14
N ILE A 105 -17.17 -10.59 11.20
CA ILE A 105 -18.17 -10.24 12.21
C ILE A 105 -19.29 -9.40 11.59
N ILE A 106 -18.96 -8.41 10.76
CA ILE A 106 -19.95 -7.54 10.11
C ILE A 106 -20.85 -8.37 9.17
N ILE A 107 -20.28 -9.24 8.35
CA ILE A 107 -21.05 -10.10 7.44
C ILE A 107 -21.95 -11.05 8.24
N TYR A 108 -21.43 -11.66 9.30
CA TYR A 108 -22.20 -12.55 10.17
C TYR A 108 -23.41 -11.83 10.78
N GLU A 109 -23.20 -10.66 11.36
CA GLU A 109 -24.28 -9.85 11.95
C GLU A 109 -25.27 -9.37 10.89
N ALA A 110 -24.79 -8.98 9.70
CA ALA A 110 -25.65 -8.57 8.59
C ALA A 110 -26.55 -9.72 8.11
N ILE A 111 -26.02 -10.95 8.03
CA ILE A 111 -26.82 -12.14 7.70
C ILE A 111 -27.88 -12.40 8.78
N LEU A 112 -27.54 -12.33 10.07
CA LEU A 112 -28.51 -12.50 11.16
C LEU A 112 -29.63 -11.46 11.08
N ARG A 113 -29.31 -10.21 10.82
CA ARG A 113 -30.33 -9.15 10.69
C ARG A 113 -31.12 -9.21 9.39
N PHE A 114 -30.57 -9.80 8.35
CA PHE A 114 -31.32 -10.10 7.13
C PHE A 114 -32.38 -11.18 7.37
N LEU A 115 -32.03 -12.22 8.18
CA LEU A 115 -32.94 -13.29 8.54
C LEU A 115 -33.95 -12.89 9.63
N SER A 116 -33.56 -12.01 10.53
CA SER A 116 -34.38 -11.48 11.63
C SER A 116 -34.26 -9.96 11.68
N PRO A 117 -35.01 -9.24 10.83
CA PRO A 117 -34.92 -7.80 10.71
C PRO A 117 -35.18 -7.09 12.04
N VAL A 118 -34.33 -6.10 12.37
CA VAL A 118 -34.50 -5.21 13.54
C VAL A 118 -35.01 -3.87 13.04
N GLU A 119 -35.79 -3.21 13.86
CA GLU A 119 -36.26 -1.85 13.57
C GLU A 119 -35.04 -0.88 13.55
N ILE A 120 -34.96 -0.10 12.48
CA ILE A 120 -33.91 0.89 12.29
C ILE A 120 -34.51 2.28 12.36
N LEU A 121 -33.85 3.15 13.13
CA LEU A 121 -34.26 4.56 13.25
C LEU A 121 -33.74 5.34 12.01
N GLY A 122 -34.40 5.15 10.86
CA GLY A 122 -33.97 5.66 9.56
C GLY A 122 -33.68 7.17 9.54
N SER A 123 -34.51 7.97 10.21
CA SER A 123 -34.34 9.44 10.27
C SER A 123 -33.06 9.85 11.01
N TYR A 124 -32.71 9.17 12.10
CA TYR A 124 -31.49 9.42 12.83
C TYR A 124 -30.25 8.86 12.05
N MET A 125 -30.41 7.69 11.45
CA MET A 125 -29.39 7.12 10.54
C MET A 125 -29.07 8.11 9.42
N PHE A 126 -30.08 8.74 8.81
CA PHE A 126 -29.89 9.74 7.77
C PHE A 126 -29.07 10.95 8.25
N ILE A 127 -29.39 11.50 9.44
CA ILE A 127 -28.65 12.64 9.99
C ILE A 127 -27.17 12.29 10.18
N ILE A 128 -26.89 11.12 10.72
CA ILE A 128 -25.51 10.67 10.98
C ILE A 128 -24.76 10.44 9.67
N ALA A 129 -25.40 9.77 8.72
CA ALA A 129 -24.81 9.51 7.40
C ALA A 129 -24.51 10.81 6.61
N ILE A 130 -25.39 11.83 6.73
CA ILE A 130 -25.14 13.17 6.13
C ILE A 130 -23.95 13.86 6.79
N ILE A 131 -23.78 13.76 8.10
CA ILE A 131 -22.63 14.33 8.80
C ILE A 131 -21.34 13.64 8.30
N GLY A 132 -21.32 12.31 8.24
CA GLY A 132 -20.19 11.55 7.70
C GLY A 132 -19.83 11.95 6.26
N LEU A 133 -20.84 11.99 5.39
CA LEU A 133 -20.69 12.41 3.99
C LEU A 133 -20.15 13.84 3.87
N ALA A 134 -20.68 14.79 4.64
CA ALA A 134 -20.25 16.19 4.61
C ALA A 134 -18.78 16.34 5.01
N VAL A 135 -18.34 15.56 6.01
CA VAL A 135 -16.95 15.56 6.46
C VAL A 135 -16.04 14.91 5.41
N ASN A 136 -16.46 13.80 4.79
CA ASN A 136 -15.71 13.15 3.70
C ASN A 136 -15.56 14.08 2.48
N ILE A 137 -16.64 14.77 2.07
CA ILE A 137 -16.58 15.78 1.00
C ILE A 137 -15.64 16.94 1.38
N SER A 138 -15.72 17.44 2.63
CA SER A 138 -14.83 18.51 3.11
C SER A 138 -13.35 18.08 3.03
N SER A 139 -13.05 16.83 3.38
CA SER A 139 -11.71 16.27 3.29
C SER A 139 -11.22 16.18 1.84
N ILE A 140 -12.08 15.78 0.90
CA ILE A 140 -11.80 15.77 -0.54
C ILE A 140 -11.45 17.19 -1.02
N LEU A 141 -12.24 18.19 -0.65
CA LEU A 141 -12.01 19.59 -1.04
C LEU A 141 -10.70 20.15 -0.49
N ILE A 142 -10.33 19.81 0.74
CA ILE A 142 -9.06 20.23 1.37
C ILE A 142 -7.85 19.59 0.66
N LEU A 143 -7.97 18.34 0.22
CA LEU A 143 -6.90 17.62 -0.48
C LEU A 143 -6.85 17.93 -1.98
N GLN A 144 -7.93 18.50 -2.53
CA GLN A 144 -8.01 18.88 -3.93
C GLN A 144 -6.89 19.86 -4.31
N GLY A 145 -6.21 19.58 -5.42
CA GLY A 145 -5.06 20.37 -5.89
C GLY A 145 -3.69 19.83 -5.41
N SER A 146 -3.60 19.25 -4.22
CA SER A 146 -2.36 18.67 -3.72
C SER A 146 -2.06 17.29 -4.32
N GLN A 147 -3.10 16.57 -4.80
CA GLN A 147 -2.97 15.26 -5.44
C GLN A 147 -2.14 15.24 -6.73
N LYS A 148 -2.01 16.41 -7.40
CA LYS A 148 -1.25 16.51 -8.66
C LYS A 148 0.26 16.46 -8.45
N GLN A 149 0.72 16.76 -7.26
CA GLN A 149 2.13 16.93 -6.95
C GLN A 149 2.74 15.74 -6.20
N ASN A 150 1.90 14.86 -5.62
CA ASN A 150 2.39 13.80 -4.76
C ASN A 150 1.51 12.54 -4.83
N LEU A 151 2.17 11.39 -5.07
CA LEU A 151 1.50 10.09 -5.22
C LEU A 151 0.78 9.64 -3.94
N ASN A 152 1.33 9.96 -2.76
CA ASN A 152 0.72 9.59 -1.49
C ASN A 152 -0.58 10.37 -1.25
N ILE A 153 -0.56 11.69 -1.50
CA ILE A 153 -1.79 12.52 -1.43
C ILE A 153 -2.81 12.05 -2.47
N LYS A 154 -2.35 11.67 -3.65
CA LYS A 154 -3.21 11.13 -4.71
C LYS A 154 -3.92 9.85 -4.23
N SER A 155 -3.22 8.95 -3.57
CA SER A 155 -3.81 7.72 -3.01
C SER A 155 -4.85 8.04 -1.95
N VAL A 156 -4.53 8.92 -0.97
CA VAL A 156 -5.47 9.36 0.08
C VAL A 156 -6.70 10.05 -0.52
N PHE A 157 -6.51 10.88 -1.55
CA PHE A 157 -7.62 11.58 -2.23
C PHE A 157 -8.59 10.61 -2.91
N TYR A 158 -8.09 9.64 -3.68
CA TYR A 158 -8.97 8.63 -4.30
C TYR A 158 -9.66 7.75 -3.27
N HIS A 159 -8.99 7.50 -2.16
CA HIS A 159 -9.58 6.77 -1.05
C HIS A 159 -10.76 7.54 -0.44
N MET A 160 -10.58 8.84 -0.15
CA MET A 160 -11.68 9.67 0.36
C MET A 160 -12.87 9.79 -0.62
N ILE A 161 -12.63 9.68 -1.92
CA ILE A 161 -13.72 9.57 -2.91
C ILE A 161 -14.48 8.26 -2.75
N ALA A 162 -13.78 7.15 -2.49
CA ALA A 162 -14.44 5.87 -2.24
C ALA A 162 -15.27 5.88 -0.95
N ASP A 163 -14.73 6.49 0.13
CA ASP A 163 -15.46 6.67 1.40
C ASP A 163 -16.71 7.54 1.20
N ALA A 164 -16.59 8.64 0.44
CA ALA A 164 -17.77 9.47 0.11
C ALA A 164 -18.81 8.70 -0.70
N ALA A 165 -18.39 7.80 -1.60
CA ALA A 165 -19.31 6.98 -2.38
C ALA A 165 -20.05 5.95 -1.51
N SER A 166 -19.37 5.32 -0.52
CA SER A 166 -20.02 4.44 0.46
C SER A 166 -21.03 5.20 1.32
N SER A 167 -20.65 6.39 1.83
CA SER A 167 -21.52 7.26 2.61
C SER A 167 -22.77 7.72 1.81
N ILE A 168 -22.63 8.00 0.50
CA ILE A 168 -23.78 8.27 -0.38
C ILE A 168 -24.73 7.07 -0.41
N GLY A 169 -24.20 5.87 -0.56
CA GLY A 169 -24.99 4.64 -0.51
C GLY A 169 -25.80 4.50 0.78
N ILE A 170 -25.16 4.76 1.92
CA ILE A 170 -25.79 4.72 3.24
C ILE A 170 -26.88 5.80 3.37
N VAL A 171 -26.62 7.03 2.89
CA VAL A 171 -27.62 8.13 2.86
C VAL A 171 -28.86 7.74 2.08
N ILE A 172 -28.68 7.17 0.87
CA ILE A 172 -29.78 6.71 0.03
C ILE A 172 -30.61 5.66 0.76
N VAL A 173 -29.97 4.68 1.38
CA VAL A 173 -30.65 3.62 2.12
C VAL A 173 -31.37 4.18 3.35
N ALA A 174 -30.75 5.09 4.08
CA ALA A 174 -31.39 5.75 5.23
C ALA A 174 -32.65 6.51 4.83
N ILE A 175 -32.66 7.19 3.66
CA ILE A 175 -33.84 7.84 3.09
C ILE A 175 -34.93 6.80 2.82
N ILE A 176 -34.60 5.72 2.11
CA ILE A 176 -35.56 4.69 1.75
C ILE A 176 -36.16 4.07 3.01
N ILE A 177 -35.33 3.70 4.00
CA ILE A 177 -35.80 3.13 5.27
C ILE A 177 -36.73 4.11 6.01
N SER A 178 -36.39 5.42 6.03
CA SER A 178 -37.23 6.44 6.72
C SER A 178 -38.62 6.56 6.12
N TYR A 179 -38.77 6.34 4.79
CA TYR A 179 -40.09 6.47 4.12
C TYR A 179 -40.84 5.15 4.01
N THR A 180 -40.13 4.02 3.88
CA THR A 180 -40.75 2.73 3.57
C THR A 180 -40.74 1.74 4.73
N GLY A 181 -39.89 1.95 5.74
CA GLY A 181 -39.68 0.99 6.82
C GLY A 181 -38.94 -0.29 6.41
N TYR A 182 -38.37 -0.37 5.20
CA TYR A 182 -37.68 -1.55 4.69
C TYR A 182 -36.29 -1.75 5.32
N SER A 183 -36.30 -2.18 6.60
CA SER A 183 -35.05 -2.36 7.39
C SER A 183 -34.07 -3.37 6.82
N PHE A 184 -34.49 -4.29 5.92
CA PHE A 184 -33.60 -5.27 5.30
C PHE A 184 -32.56 -4.65 4.35
N LEU A 185 -32.75 -3.40 3.93
CA LEU A 185 -31.79 -2.70 3.06
C LEU A 185 -30.47 -2.38 3.77
N ASP A 186 -30.50 -2.14 5.07
CA ASP A 186 -29.31 -1.86 5.86
C ASP A 186 -28.32 -3.03 5.88
N PRO A 187 -28.70 -4.27 6.27
CA PRO A 187 -27.80 -5.40 6.17
C PRO A 187 -27.38 -5.71 4.72
N LEU A 188 -28.22 -5.43 3.73
CA LEU A 188 -27.86 -5.63 2.32
C LEU A 188 -26.69 -4.73 1.89
N VAL A 189 -26.77 -3.44 2.23
CA VAL A 189 -25.69 -2.49 1.95
C VAL A 189 -24.45 -2.80 2.77
N SER A 190 -24.61 -3.21 4.03
CA SER A 190 -23.50 -3.65 4.89
C SER A 190 -22.71 -4.81 4.29
N ILE A 191 -23.40 -5.80 3.73
CA ILE A 191 -22.76 -6.91 3.01
C ILE A 191 -21.98 -6.37 1.79
N GLY A 192 -22.60 -5.46 1.02
CA GLY A 192 -21.95 -4.84 -0.13
C GLY A 192 -20.65 -4.12 0.25
N ILE A 193 -20.69 -3.26 1.27
CA ILE A 193 -19.52 -2.56 1.80
C ILE A 193 -18.47 -3.56 2.29
N SER A 194 -18.89 -4.58 3.06
CA SER A 194 -18.01 -5.61 3.60
C SER A 194 -17.28 -6.40 2.52
N LEU A 195 -17.94 -6.72 1.41
CA LEU A 195 -17.31 -7.40 0.27
C LEU A 195 -16.24 -6.53 -0.42
N VAL A 196 -16.51 -5.23 -0.53
CA VAL A 196 -15.50 -4.28 -1.04
C VAL A 196 -14.29 -4.23 -0.11
N ILE A 197 -14.51 -4.12 1.21
CA ILE A 197 -13.43 -4.13 2.20
C ILE A 197 -12.62 -5.44 2.12
N LEU A 198 -13.32 -6.58 2.02
CA LEU A 198 -12.68 -7.90 1.91
C LEU A 198 -11.78 -7.99 0.66
N TYR A 199 -12.26 -7.50 -0.48
CA TYR A 199 -11.48 -7.44 -1.72
C TYR A 199 -10.19 -6.62 -1.55
N TRP A 200 -10.29 -5.46 -0.89
CA TRP A 200 -9.13 -4.59 -0.64
C TRP A 200 -8.16 -5.23 0.36
N ALA A 201 -8.67 -5.81 1.45
CA ALA A 201 -7.88 -6.53 2.43
C ALA A 201 -7.08 -7.67 1.79
N TRP A 202 -7.73 -8.44 0.90
CA TRP A 202 -7.09 -9.51 0.16
C TRP A 202 -5.95 -9.02 -0.73
N ASN A 203 -6.16 -7.91 -1.43
CA ASN A 203 -5.12 -7.32 -2.27
C ASN A 203 -3.93 -6.82 -1.45
N VAL A 204 -4.17 -6.17 -0.31
CA VAL A 204 -3.10 -5.72 0.60
C VAL A 204 -2.33 -6.90 1.15
N LEU A 205 -3.00 -7.94 1.63
CA LEU A 205 -2.37 -9.15 2.14
C LEU A 205 -1.52 -9.83 1.06
N ARG A 206 -2.08 -10.00 -0.13
CA ARG A 206 -1.37 -10.63 -1.26
C ARG A 206 -0.12 -9.85 -1.64
N GLU A 207 -0.20 -8.51 -1.74
CA GLU A 207 0.94 -7.69 -2.12
C GLU A 207 2.01 -7.66 -1.03
N SER A 208 1.60 -7.47 0.24
CA SER A 208 2.53 -7.50 1.38
C SER A 208 3.23 -8.86 1.50
N THR A 209 2.48 -9.97 1.32
CA THR A 209 3.05 -11.32 1.33
C THR A 209 4.09 -11.49 0.22
N ARG A 210 3.81 -11.01 -1.00
CA ARG A 210 4.77 -11.09 -2.11
C ARG A 210 6.08 -10.36 -1.79
N ILE A 211 5.99 -9.17 -1.19
CA ILE A 211 7.17 -8.38 -0.81
C ILE A 211 7.93 -9.06 0.34
N LEU A 212 7.22 -9.59 1.35
CA LEU A 212 7.84 -10.28 2.49
C LEU A 212 8.53 -11.58 2.06
N LEU A 213 7.97 -12.30 1.08
CA LEU A 213 8.54 -13.52 0.50
C LEU A 213 9.56 -13.24 -0.62
N GLU A 214 9.95 -11.97 -0.83
CA GLU A 214 10.96 -11.58 -1.83
C GLU A 214 10.61 -12.00 -3.27
N VAL A 215 9.31 -12.13 -3.57
CA VAL A 215 8.85 -12.44 -4.92
C VAL A 215 9.14 -11.24 -5.84
N ALA A 216 9.59 -11.53 -7.04
CA ALA A 216 9.88 -10.51 -8.05
C ALA A 216 8.69 -9.54 -8.26
N PRO A 217 8.95 -8.24 -8.51
CA PRO A 217 7.91 -7.24 -8.78
C PRO A 217 7.01 -7.66 -9.95
N LYS A 218 5.73 -7.26 -9.90
CA LYS A 218 4.78 -7.55 -10.98
C LYS A 218 5.20 -6.84 -12.27
N GLY A 219 5.09 -7.55 -13.38
CA GLY A 219 5.32 -6.98 -14.71
C GLY A 219 6.78 -6.90 -15.14
N ILE A 220 7.72 -7.34 -14.32
CA ILE A 220 9.13 -7.40 -14.66
C ILE A 220 9.61 -8.85 -14.45
N ASN A 221 10.15 -9.44 -15.51
CA ASN A 221 10.75 -10.78 -15.46
C ASN A 221 12.27 -10.65 -15.47
N ILE A 222 12.95 -11.51 -14.69
CA ILE A 222 14.42 -11.59 -14.68
C ILE A 222 14.97 -11.88 -16.08
N ASP A 223 14.29 -12.72 -16.86
CA ASP A 223 14.68 -13.04 -18.22
C ASP A 223 14.66 -11.81 -19.14
N ASP A 224 13.71 -10.90 -18.95
CA ASP A 224 13.63 -9.65 -19.72
C ASP A 224 14.76 -8.69 -19.33
N ILE A 225 15.09 -8.61 -18.04
CA ILE A 225 16.24 -7.82 -17.56
C ILE A 225 17.53 -8.40 -18.15
N SER A 226 17.71 -9.71 -18.08
CA SER A 226 18.89 -10.40 -18.59
C SER A 226 19.05 -10.20 -20.10
N ARG A 227 17.96 -10.29 -20.86
CA ARG A 227 17.95 -10.05 -22.30
C ARG A 227 18.29 -8.60 -22.63
N SER A 228 17.72 -7.65 -21.90
CA SER A 228 17.99 -6.21 -22.07
C SER A 228 19.44 -5.87 -21.77
N LEU A 229 20.01 -6.44 -20.71
CA LEU A 229 21.42 -6.27 -20.36
C LEU A 229 22.33 -6.82 -21.45
N LYS A 230 22.08 -8.05 -21.95
CA LYS A 230 22.85 -8.64 -23.04
C LYS A 230 22.76 -7.85 -24.35
N ASN A 231 21.61 -7.26 -24.63
CA ASN A 231 21.43 -6.42 -25.82
C ASN A 231 22.15 -5.07 -25.71
N GLN A 232 22.16 -4.47 -24.51
CA GLN A 232 22.77 -3.17 -24.27
C GLN A 232 24.29 -3.26 -24.12
N PHE A 233 24.80 -4.36 -23.56
CA PHE A 233 26.20 -4.58 -23.27
C PHE A 233 26.70 -5.86 -23.97
N PRO A 234 27.23 -5.75 -25.20
CA PRO A 234 27.70 -6.92 -25.98
C PRO A 234 28.87 -7.66 -25.33
N GLU A 235 29.51 -7.10 -24.31
CA GLU A 235 30.56 -7.70 -23.50
C GLU A 235 30.00 -8.79 -22.57
N ILE A 236 28.71 -8.80 -22.30
CA ILE A 236 28.05 -9.79 -21.43
C ILE A 236 27.83 -11.09 -22.21
N ILE A 237 28.48 -12.16 -21.76
CA ILE A 237 28.30 -13.52 -22.28
C ILE A 237 27.06 -14.15 -21.66
N ASP A 238 27.00 -14.17 -20.33
CA ASP A 238 25.90 -14.79 -19.61
C ASP A 238 25.62 -14.12 -18.24
N ILE A 239 24.41 -14.32 -17.73
CA ILE A 239 23.96 -13.81 -16.44
C ILE A 239 23.35 -14.97 -15.66
N ILE A 240 23.89 -15.26 -14.50
CA ILE A 240 23.43 -16.34 -13.63
C ILE A 240 23.14 -15.82 -12.21
N ASN A 241 22.38 -16.59 -11.42
CA ASN A 241 22.00 -16.25 -10.05
C ASN A 241 21.45 -14.82 -9.94
N ALA A 242 20.63 -14.44 -10.94
CA ALA A 242 19.98 -13.15 -10.93
C ALA A 242 18.77 -13.19 -9.99
N HIS A 243 18.75 -12.27 -9.01
CA HIS A 243 17.64 -12.08 -8.11
C HIS A 243 17.17 -10.64 -8.19
N PHE A 244 15.85 -10.48 -8.21
CA PHE A 244 15.21 -9.17 -8.29
C PHE A 244 14.00 -9.13 -7.36
N TRP A 245 14.04 -8.27 -6.35
CA TRP A 245 13.00 -8.19 -5.34
C TRP A 245 12.75 -6.78 -4.85
N THR A 246 11.68 -6.61 -4.10
CA THR A 246 11.28 -5.35 -3.48
C THR A 246 11.54 -5.39 -1.98
N ILE A 247 12.19 -4.37 -1.42
CA ILE A 247 12.30 -4.19 0.03
C ILE A 247 11.07 -3.45 0.55
N THR A 248 10.71 -2.32 -0.07
CA THR A 248 9.46 -1.57 0.11
C THR A 248 8.97 -1.07 -1.25
N PRO A 249 7.70 -0.65 -1.39
CA PRO A 249 7.26 0.03 -2.61
C PRO A 249 8.26 1.16 -2.97
N ASN A 250 8.80 1.18 -4.15
CA ASN A 250 9.83 2.09 -4.66
C ASN A 250 11.30 1.77 -4.24
N MET A 251 11.56 0.63 -3.59
CA MET A 251 12.92 0.20 -3.27
C MET A 251 13.17 -1.18 -3.88
N LEU A 252 13.63 -1.18 -5.13
CA LEU A 252 13.95 -2.36 -5.90
C LEU A 252 15.44 -2.68 -5.77
N VAL A 253 15.75 -3.95 -5.57
CA VAL A 253 17.10 -4.47 -5.42
C VAL A 253 17.34 -5.54 -6.46
N PHE A 254 18.52 -5.52 -7.05
CA PHE A 254 18.97 -6.50 -8.05
C PHE A 254 20.34 -7.06 -7.68
N THR A 255 20.48 -8.38 -7.76
CA THR A 255 21.80 -9.04 -7.63
C THR A 255 21.99 -10.00 -8.77
N ALA A 256 23.22 -10.10 -9.30
CA ALA A 256 23.53 -11.06 -10.33
C ALA A 256 25.03 -11.34 -10.43
N HIS A 257 25.36 -12.51 -10.95
CA HIS A 257 26.70 -12.84 -11.44
C HIS A 257 26.69 -12.71 -12.96
N ILE A 258 27.57 -11.86 -13.50
CA ILE A 258 27.67 -11.56 -14.92
C ILE A 258 29.00 -12.04 -15.47
N PHE A 259 28.95 -12.93 -16.46
CA PHE A 259 30.14 -13.38 -17.21
C PHE A 259 30.38 -12.43 -18.37
N ILE A 260 31.59 -11.93 -18.45
CA ILE A 260 32.04 -10.97 -19.47
C ILE A 260 33.16 -11.52 -20.33
N ASP A 261 33.16 -11.09 -21.58
CA ASP A 261 34.23 -11.35 -22.55
C ASP A 261 35.30 -10.27 -22.44
N ASN A 262 36.42 -10.62 -21.84
CA ASN A 262 37.51 -9.65 -21.64
C ASN A 262 38.07 -9.09 -22.96
N ASP A 263 38.03 -9.84 -24.05
CA ASP A 263 38.54 -9.40 -25.35
C ASP A 263 37.63 -8.31 -25.98
N LYS A 264 36.38 -8.21 -25.52
CA LYS A 264 35.41 -7.21 -25.97
C LYS A 264 35.34 -6.00 -25.08
N ILE A 265 35.94 -6.04 -23.90
CA ILE A 265 35.92 -4.88 -22.98
C ILE A 265 36.79 -3.77 -23.58
N LYS A 266 36.14 -2.72 -24.06
CA LYS A 266 36.81 -1.51 -24.57
C LYS A 266 37.14 -0.52 -23.44
N GLU A 267 36.50 -0.65 -22.30
CA GLU A 267 36.59 0.20 -21.14
C GLU A 267 37.16 -0.57 -19.94
N ASN A 268 37.43 0.11 -18.85
CA ASN A 268 37.80 -0.54 -17.60
C ASN A 268 36.58 -1.30 -17.04
N GLN A 269 36.77 -2.44 -16.36
CA GLN A 269 35.71 -3.23 -15.71
C GLN A 269 34.86 -2.37 -14.75
N ASP A 270 35.46 -1.40 -14.05
CA ASP A 270 34.76 -0.48 -13.17
C ASP A 270 33.79 0.44 -13.92
N GLU A 271 34.14 0.86 -15.13
CA GLU A 271 33.29 1.68 -15.99
C GLU A 271 32.12 0.87 -16.54
N LEU A 272 32.36 -0.38 -16.98
CA LEU A 272 31.30 -1.30 -17.38
C LEU A 272 30.33 -1.56 -16.24
N LEU A 273 30.81 -1.81 -15.02
CA LEU A 273 29.98 -2.00 -13.83
C LEU A 273 29.12 -0.76 -13.52
N SER A 274 29.72 0.42 -13.64
CA SER A 274 29.02 1.69 -13.47
C SER A 274 27.91 1.86 -14.51
N ASN A 275 28.17 1.54 -15.77
CA ASN A 275 27.22 1.63 -16.87
C ASN A 275 26.07 0.64 -16.69
N ILE A 276 26.33 -0.61 -16.29
CA ILE A 276 25.31 -1.61 -15.94
C ILE A 276 24.43 -1.11 -14.79
N THR A 277 25.02 -0.60 -13.71
CA THR A 277 24.29 -0.10 -12.56
C THR A 277 23.39 1.08 -12.92
N ASN A 278 23.91 2.03 -13.72
CA ASN A 278 23.16 3.17 -14.21
C ASN A 278 22.00 2.75 -15.14
N PHE A 279 22.22 1.76 -15.98
CA PHE A 279 21.18 1.19 -16.84
C PHE A 279 20.05 0.57 -16.01
N LEU A 280 20.38 -0.29 -15.04
CA LEU A 280 19.39 -0.90 -14.13
C LEU A 280 18.59 0.15 -13.37
N LYS A 281 19.26 1.20 -12.90
CA LYS A 281 18.59 2.31 -12.21
C LYS A 281 17.64 3.08 -13.14
N LYS A 282 18.04 3.39 -14.37
CA LYS A 282 17.28 4.20 -15.32
C LYS A 282 16.09 3.44 -15.90
N GLU A 283 16.31 2.20 -16.35
CA GLU A 283 15.27 1.43 -17.07
C GLU A 283 14.33 0.67 -16.14
N TYR A 284 14.82 0.19 -15.00
CA TYR A 284 14.05 -0.67 -14.09
C TYR A 284 13.81 -0.05 -12.72
N GLY A 285 14.35 1.14 -12.45
CA GLY A 285 14.17 1.80 -11.15
C GLY A 285 14.89 1.09 -10.00
N VAL A 286 15.92 0.28 -10.29
CA VAL A 286 16.73 -0.39 -9.28
C VAL A 286 17.50 0.64 -8.49
N ILE A 287 17.32 0.64 -7.17
CA ILE A 287 17.98 1.59 -6.28
C ILE A 287 19.31 1.06 -5.81
N GLU A 288 19.39 -0.25 -5.57
CA GLU A 288 20.59 -0.92 -5.14
C GLU A 288 20.82 -2.16 -5.99
N SER A 289 22.01 -2.24 -6.58
CA SER A 289 22.42 -3.39 -7.37
C SER A 289 23.78 -3.90 -6.89
N THR A 290 23.85 -5.21 -6.68
CA THR A 290 25.12 -5.91 -6.41
C THR A 290 25.39 -6.83 -7.58
N VAL A 291 26.35 -6.43 -8.43
CA VAL A 291 26.75 -7.17 -9.61
C VAL A 291 28.20 -7.61 -9.45
N GLN A 292 28.43 -8.89 -9.62
CA GLN A 292 29.77 -9.44 -9.63
C GLN A 292 30.15 -9.82 -11.07
N LEU A 293 31.26 -9.28 -11.57
CA LEU A 293 31.75 -9.55 -12.90
C LEU A 293 32.77 -10.68 -12.87
N PHE A 294 32.66 -11.62 -13.79
CA PHE A 294 33.59 -12.76 -13.98
C PHE A 294 34.10 -12.79 -15.40
N SER A 295 35.43 -12.93 -15.55
CA SER A 295 36.11 -12.94 -16.86
C SER A 295 36.19 -14.32 -17.51
N THR A 296 35.83 -15.39 -16.78
CA THR A 296 35.89 -16.77 -17.30
C THR A 296 34.73 -17.59 -16.75
N MET A 297 34.07 -18.37 -17.62
CA MET A 297 33.10 -19.37 -17.23
C MET A 297 33.80 -20.60 -16.63
N ASN A 298 34.16 -20.58 -15.37
CA ASN A 298 34.67 -21.75 -14.67
C ASN A 298 33.46 -22.51 -14.06
N SER A 299 32.96 -23.52 -14.78
CA SER A 299 31.72 -24.27 -14.46
C SER A 299 31.74 -24.98 -13.10
N LYS A 300 32.87 -25.08 -12.43
CA LYS A 300 33.01 -25.79 -11.14
C LYS A 300 32.63 -24.96 -9.89
N ILE A 301 32.37 -23.65 -10.04
CA ILE A 301 32.12 -22.77 -8.89
C ILE A 301 30.60 -22.60 -8.62
N TYR A 302 29.72 -23.07 -9.51
CA TYR A 302 28.28 -22.68 -9.51
C TYR A 302 27.30 -23.86 -9.63
N GLU A 303 27.70 -25.07 -9.29
CA GLU A 303 26.76 -26.17 -9.03
C GLU A 303 26.20 -26.00 -7.61
N PHE A 304 24.97 -25.38 -7.50
CA PHE A 304 24.11 -25.45 -6.34
C PHE A 304 22.87 -26.25 -6.66
#